data_a3d8477e3d127021f65d6b3dd639348f
#
_entry.id   a3d8477e3d127021f65d6b3dd639348f
#
_cell.length_a   1.000
_cell.length_b   1.000
_cell.length_c   1.000
_cell.angle_alpha   90.00
_cell.angle_beta   90.00
_cell.angle_gamma   90.00
#
_symmetry.space_group_name_H-M   'P 1'
#
loop_
_entity.id
_entity.type
_entity.pdbx_description
1 polymer ?
#
loop_
_entity_poly.entity_id
_entity_poly.type
_entity_poly.pdbx_seq_one_letter_code
_entity_poly.pdbx_strand_id
1 'polypeptide(L)'
;IICILFIAFIGNKLIFLRKEVPLNENLIDLKGYLFEVIVNENSSSIGMTLHAFKKRAGEDTEILGIVSESGAVRKVQNNMQIKAGQILVIKTPPDDIGNILDVFDFSIPKELHSFDEDDLEEIEVMITPGSRLIGRKYEFFLKLAFEELNLLGLWRKGSKYRTRLTRETF
;
A
#
# COMPACT_ATOMS: atom_id res chain seq x y z
N ILE A 1 -16.70 51.12 6.47
CA ILE A 1 -17.13 50.51 7.76
C ILE A 1 -18.13 49.39 7.47
N ILE A 2 -19.17 49.59 6.66
CA ILE A 2 -20.23 48.59 6.34
C ILE A 2 -19.64 47.34 5.69
N CYS A 3 -18.69 47.46 4.76
CA CYS A 3 -18.04 46.31 4.11
C CYS A 3 -17.23 45.46 5.09
N ILE A 4 -16.59 46.09 6.09
CA ILE A 4 -15.82 45.33 7.10
C ILE A 4 -16.75 44.56 8.02
N LEU A 5 -17.87 45.13 8.42
CA LEU A 5 -18.90 44.45 9.21
C LEU A 5 -19.55 43.27 8.41
N PHE A 6 -19.79 43.46 7.13
CA PHE A 6 -20.31 42.43 6.24
C PHE A 6 -19.34 41.24 6.15
N ILE A 7 -18.06 41.51 5.92
CA ILE A 7 -17.04 40.44 5.86
C ILE A 7 -16.87 39.77 7.22
N ALA A 8 -16.92 40.48 8.32
CA ALA A 8 -16.79 39.89 9.65
C ALA A 8 -17.95 39.03 10.08
N PHE A 9 -19.18 39.39 9.71
CA PHE A 9 -20.39 38.64 10.15
C PHE A 9 -20.94 37.66 9.13
N ILE A 10 -20.83 37.96 7.84
CA ILE A 10 -21.41 37.15 6.77
C ILE A 10 -20.31 36.40 6.00
N GLY A 11 -19.16 37.02 5.78
CA GLY A 11 -18.02 36.42 5.11
C GLY A 11 -17.52 35.17 5.84
N ASN A 12 -17.47 35.22 7.17
CA ASN A 12 -17.06 34.08 8.00
C ASN A 12 -18.03 32.88 7.94
N LYS A 13 -19.32 33.11 7.58
CA LYS A 13 -20.30 32.05 7.35
C LYS A 13 -20.29 31.53 5.90
N LEU A 14 -19.85 32.34 4.96
CA LEU A 14 -19.77 31.99 3.55
C LEU A 14 -18.43 31.35 3.18
N ILE A 15 -17.38 31.63 3.92
CA ILE A 15 -16.14 30.86 3.82
C ILE A 15 -16.45 29.54 4.50
N PHE A 16 -16.75 28.52 3.71
CA PHE A 16 -16.62 27.13 4.16
C PHE A 16 -15.16 26.96 4.58
N LEU A 17 -14.86 27.19 5.84
CA LEU A 17 -13.64 26.71 6.46
C LEU A 17 -13.62 25.22 6.17
N ARG A 18 -12.88 24.85 5.15
CA ARG A 18 -12.50 23.46 4.94
C ARG A 18 -11.91 23.07 6.29
N LYS A 19 -12.64 22.26 7.07
CA LYS A 19 -12.09 21.66 8.28
C LYS A 19 -10.74 21.13 7.82
N GLU A 20 -9.67 21.69 8.33
CA GLU A 20 -8.36 21.09 8.23
C GLU A 20 -8.57 19.70 8.83
N VAL A 21 -8.67 18.73 7.95
CA VAL A 21 -8.64 17.32 8.37
C VAL A 21 -7.22 17.20 8.90
N PRO A 22 -7.04 16.96 10.20
CA PRO A 22 -5.70 16.83 10.74
C PRO A 22 -5.00 15.78 9.91
N LEU A 23 -3.87 16.16 9.31
CA LEU A 23 -3.04 15.32 8.44
C LEU A 23 -2.72 13.95 9.08
N ASN A 24 -2.71 13.90 10.42
CA ASN A 24 -2.40 12.70 11.18
C ASN A 24 -3.51 11.63 11.27
N GLU A 25 -4.79 11.96 11.06
CA GLU A 25 -5.85 10.94 11.08
C GLU A 25 -6.08 10.25 9.74
N ASN A 26 -5.40 10.71 8.69
CA ASN A 26 -5.58 10.22 7.32
C ASN A 26 -4.39 9.43 6.78
N LEU A 27 -3.32 9.29 7.54
CA LEU A 27 -2.26 8.34 7.21
C LEU A 27 -2.90 6.97 7.01
N ILE A 28 -2.64 6.37 5.88
CA ILE A 28 -3.07 5.01 5.57
C ILE A 28 -2.43 4.15 6.66
N ASP A 29 -3.23 3.53 7.51
CA ASP A 29 -2.70 2.57 8.48
C ASP A 29 -2.17 1.36 7.70
N LEU A 30 -0.91 1.44 7.31
CA LEU A 30 -0.21 0.38 6.59
C LEU A 30 -0.01 -0.87 7.43
N LYS A 31 0.11 -0.70 8.75
CA LYS A 31 0.33 -1.82 9.69
C LYS A 31 -0.79 -2.85 9.60
N GLY A 32 -2.03 -2.41 9.28
CA GLY A 32 -3.16 -3.31 9.06
C GLY A 32 -3.17 -4.06 7.73
N TYR A 33 -2.25 -3.74 6.79
CA TYR A 33 -2.19 -4.34 5.44
C TYR A 33 -0.89 -5.07 5.15
N LEU A 34 0.10 -4.96 6.02
CA LEU A 34 1.40 -5.60 5.88
C LEU A 34 1.50 -6.77 6.86
N PHE A 35 1.85 -7.92 6.35
CA PHE A 35 1.98 -9.14 7.11
C PHE A 35 3.33 -9.80 6.83
N GLU A 36 4.03 -10.19 7.89
CA GLU A 36 5.16 -11.11 7.77
C GLU A 36 4.65 -12.54 7.80
N VAL A 37 5.09 -13.34 6.85
CA VAL A 37 4.73 -14.75 6.77
C VAL A 37 5.94 -15.61 6.48
N ILE A 38 6.00 -16.77 7.09
CA ILE A 38 7.04 -17.79 6.85
C ILE A 38 6.53 -18.74 5.78
N VAL A 39 7.35 -19.03 4.79
CA VAL A 39 7.11 -20.08 3.79
C VAL A 39 7.43 -21.42 4.39
N ASN A 40 6.40 -22.23 4.70
CA ASN A 40 6.60 -23.58 5.25
C ASN A 40 7.23 -24.52 4.21
N GLU A 41 7.84 -25.62 4.67
CA GLU A 41 8.55 -26.58 3.81
C GLU A 41 7.64 -27.24 2.76
N ASN A 42 6.35 -27.38 3.05
CA ASN A 42 5.37 -27.96 2.14
C ASN A 42 4.59 -26.91 1.33
N SER A 43 5.00 -25.66 1.38
CA SER A 43 4.28 -24.56 0.71
C SER A 43 4.16 -24.80 -0.80
N SER A 44 2.94 -24.63 -1.30
CA SER A 44 2.66 -24.70 -2.74
C SER A 44 3.28 -23.55 -3.55
N SER A 45 3.82 -22.51 -2.87
CA SER A 45 4.48 -21.37 -3.49
C SER A 45 5.97 -21.59 -3.77
N ILE A 46 6.60 -22.64 -3.23
CA ILE A 46 8.03 -22.91 -3.43
C ILE A 46 8.34 -23.08 -4.92
N GLY A 47 9.36 -22.38 -5.38
CA GLY A 47 9.76 -22.34 -6.79
C GLY A 47 8.92 -21.43 -7.68
N MET A 48 7.81 -20.87 -7.20
CA MET A 48 7.06 -19.87 -7.95
C MET A 48 7.86 -18.58 -8.03
N THR A 49 7.76 -17.91 -9.17
CA THR A 49 8.19 -16.50 -9.26
C THR A 49 7.20 -15.60 -8.57
N LEU A 50 7.64 -14.41 -8.14
CA LEU A 50 6.73 -13.44 -7.51
C LEU A 50 5.60 -13.04 -8.43
N HIS A 51 5.85 -12.97 -9.74
CA HIS A 51 4.80 -12.72 -10.73
C HIS A 51 3.74 -13.84 -10.75
N ALA A 52 4.16 -15.10 -10.70
CA ALA A 52 3.25 -16.25 -10.67
C ALA A 52 2.45 -16.29 -9.36
N PHE A 53 3.10 -15.95 -8.22
CA PHE A 53 2.44 -15.82 -6.93
C PHE A 53 1.34 -14.76 -6.97
N LYS A 54 1.65 -13.53 -7.42
CA LYS A 54 0.68 -12.43 -7.52
C LYS A 54 -0.54 -12.81 -8.35
N LYS A 55 -0.33 -13.51 -9.48
CA LYS A 55 -1.43 -13.98 -10.33
C LYS A 55 -2.35 -14.98 -9.61
N ARG A 56 -1.81 -15.81 -8.71
CA ARG A 56 -2.57 -16.83 -7.96
C ARG A 56 -3.18 -16.29 -6.67
N ALA A 57 -2.46 -15.40 -5.97
CA ALA A 57 -2.90 -14.80 -4.72
C ALA A 57 -3.99 -13.72 -4.89
N GLY A 58 -4.08 -13.12 -6.07
CA GLY A 58 -5.04 -12.07 -6.38
C GLY A 58 -4.40 -10.70 -6.61
N GLU A 59 -5.15 -9.81 -7.25
CA GLU A 59 -4.64 -8.49 -7.66
C GLU A 59 -4.28 -7.58 -6.48
N ASP A 60 -4.91 -7.78 -5.32
CA ASP A 60 -4.71 -6.96 -4.12
C ASP A 60 -3.61 -7.51 -3.20
N THR A 61 -3.00 -8.66 -3.55
CA THR A 61 -1.93 -9.30 -2.79
C THR A 61 -0.60 -9.15 -3.51
N GLU A 62 0.43 -8.68 -2.80
CA GLU A 62 1.75 -8.44 -3.35
C GLU A 62 2.85 -8.73 -2.32
N ILE A 63 3.94 -9.36 -2.76
CA ILE A 63 5.14 -9.51 -1.93
C ILE A 63 6.00 -8.28 -2.12
N LEU A 64 6.21 -7.51 -1.05
CA LEU A 64 6.99 -6.27 -1.05
C LEU A 64 8.48 -6.53 -0.80
N GLY A 65 8.78 -7.54 0.01
CA GLY A 65 10.16 -7.83 0.40
C GLY A 65 10.34 -9.20 1.02
N ILE A 66 11.59 -9.52 1.28
CA ILE A 66 12.03 -10.71 2.03
C ILE A 66 12.83 -10.21 3.22
N VAL A 67 12.50 -10.68 4.42
CA VAL A 67 13.27 -10.38 5.63
C VAL A 67 14.57 -11.17 5.58
N SER A 68 15.69 -10.48 5.76
CA SER A 68 17.01 -11.10 5.85
C SER A 68 17.27 -11.64 7.26
N GLU A 69 18.32 -12.44 7.43
CA GLU A 69 18.75 -12.95 8.74
C GLU A 69 19.07 -11.82 9.74
N SER A 70 19.41 -10.64 9.27
CA SER A 70 19.64 -9.45 10.10
C SER A 70 18.37 -8.70 10.48
N GLY A 71 17.18 -9.15 10.03
CA GLY A 71 15.90 -8.48 10.24
C GLY A 71 15.56 -7.42 9.19
N ALA A 72 16.50 -6.99 8.35
CA ALA A 72 16.27 -5.97 7.35
C ALA A 72 15.42 -6.50 6.17
N VAL A 73 14.49 -5.68 5.68
CA VAL A 73 13.66 -6.02 4.52
C VAL A 73 14.45 -5.74 3.25
N ARG A 74 14.63 -6.77 2.43
CA ARG A 74 15.28 -6.68 1.12
C ARG A 74 14.22 -6.63 0.03
N LYS A 75 14.33 -5.63 -0.85
CA LYS A 75 13.46 -5.51 -2.03
C LYS A 75 13.59 -6.74 -2.93
N VAL A 76 12.49 -7.17 -3.48
CA VAL A 76 12.40 -8.35 -4.33
C VAL A 76 12.18 -7.95 -5.80
N GLN A 77 12.63 -8.82 -6.71
CA GLN A 77 12.41 -8.67 -8.15
C GLN A 77 11.36 -9.68 -8.63
N ASN A 78 10.57 -9.33 -9.63
CA ASN A 78 9.48 -10.16 -10.13
C ASN A 78 9.88 -11.56 -10.60
N ASN A 79 11.14 -11.76 -10.98
CA ASN A 79 11.71 -13.04 -11.44
C ASN A 79 12.29 -13.89 -10.30
N MET A 80 12.37 -13.36 -9.08
CA MET A 80 12.83 -14.15 -7.93
C MET A 80 11.89 -15.31 -7.64
N GLN A 81 12.47 -16.43 -7.23
CA GLN A 81 11.72 -17.60 -6.80
C GLN A 81 11.58 -17.63 -5.27
N ILE A 82 10.41 -18.01 -4.83
CA ILE A 82 10.08 -18.23 -3.42
C ILE A 82 10.74 -19.53 -2.97
N LYS A 83 11.35 -19.53 -1.77
CA LYS A 83 12.04 -20.68 -1.17
C LYS A 83 11.44 -20.98 0.21
N ALA A 84 11.52 -22.24 0.61
CA ALA A 84 11.14 -22.67 1.96
C ALA A 84 11.97 -21.91 3.03
N GLY A 85 11.35 -21.62 4.16
CA GLY A 85 11.96 -20.96 5.29
C GLY A 85 12.14 -19.45 5.14
N GLN A 86 11.84 -18.87 3.98
CA GLN A 86 11.89 -17.42 3.81
C GLN A 86 10.76 -16.74 4.59
N ILE A 87 11.08 -15.58 5.15
CA ILE A 87 10.09 -14.67 5.72
C ILE A 87 9.78 -13.62 4.66
N LEU A 88 8.53 -13.60 4.21
CA LEU A 88 8.04 -12.69 3.20
C LEU A 88 7.24 -11.58 3.84
N VAL A 89 7.41 -10.37 3.34
CA VAL A 89 6.54 -9.23 3.65
C VAL A 89 5.47 -9.15 2.58
N ILE A 90 4.24 -9.42 2.97
CA ILE A 90 3.09 -9.46 2.06
C ILE A 90 2.16 -8.28 2.38
N LYS A 91 1.81 -7.55 1.34
CA LYS A 91 0.72 -6.59 1.37
C LYS A 91 -0.54 -7.31 0.91
N THR A 92 -1.58 -7.33 1.75
CA THR A 92 -2.88 -7.91 1.41
C THR A 92 -3.97 -7.30 2.31
N PRO A 93 -5.25 -7.27 1.88
CA PRO A 93 -6.34 -6.89 2.76
C PRO A 93 -6.41 -7.81 4.00
N PRO A 94 -6.73 -7.28 5.20
CA PRO A 94 -6.81 -8.09 6.42
C PRO A 94 -7.78 -9.27 6.33
N ASP A 95 -8.86 -9.12 5.55
CA ASP A 95 -9.85 -10.16 5.35
C ASP A 95 -9.32 -11.33 4.50
N ASP A 96 -8.29 -11.09 3.70
CA ASP A 96 -7.74 -12.08 2.76
C ASP A 96 -6.53 -12.85 3.33
N ILE A 97 -5.91 -12.36 4.42
CA ILE A 97 -4.67 -12.97 4.95
C ILE A 97 -4.88 -14.44 5.35
N GLY A 98 -6.02 -14.77 5.99
CA GLY A 98 -6.33 -16.13 6.38
C GLY A 98 -6.33 -17.08 5.18
N ASN A 99 -6.96 -16.68 4.10
CA ASN A 99 -6.99 -17.45 2.86
C ASN A 99 -5.58 -17.61 2.23
N ILE A 100 -4.75 -16.57 2.29
CA ILE A 100 -3.37 -16.63 1.80
C ILE A 100 -2.54 -17.64 2.62
N LEU A 101 -2.68 -17.62 3.95
CA LEU A 101 -1.98 -18.56 4.82
C LEU A 101 -2.37 -20.02 4.50
N ASP A 102 -3.66 -20.29 4.34
CA ASP A 102 -4.17 -21.62 4.08
C ASP A 102 -3.81 -22.13 2.67
N VAL A 103 -4.02 -21.32 1.63
CA VAL A 103 -3.80 -21.71 0.22
C VAL A 103 -2.32 -21.97 -0.09
N PHE A 104 -1.43 -21.20 0.52
CA PHE A 104 0.01 -21.29 0.25
C PHE A 104 0.78 -22.05 1.34
N ASP A 105 0.11 -22.51 2.39
CA ASP A 105 0.75 -23.11 3.55
C ASP A 105 1.84 -22.20 4.12
N PHE A 106 1.41 -21.00 4.52
CA PHE A 106 2.26 -20.03 5.21
C PHE A 106 1.92 -20.04 6.71
N SER A 107 2.86 -19.59 7.52
CA SER A 107 2.65 -19.38 8.95
C SER A 107 3.09 -17.97 9.36
N ILE A 108 2.48 -17.45 10.43
CA ILE A 108 2.89 -16.15 10.99
C ILE A 108 4.08 -16.39 11.91
N PRO A 109 5.19 -15.64 11.80
CA PRO A 109 6.32 -15.75 12.70
C PRO A 109 5.91 -15.44 14.15
N LYS A 110 6.51 -16.11 15.11
CA LYS A 110 6.23 -15.89 16.54
C LYS A 110 6.72 -14.53 17.02
N GLU A 111 7.83 -14.08 16.47
CA GLU A 111 8.38 -12.74 16.67
C GLU A 111 8.27 -11.98 15.36
N LEU A 112 7.45 -10.94 15.35
CA LEU A 112 7.41 -10.03 14.23
C LEU A 112 8.70 -9.21 14.27
N HIS A 113 9.42 -9.18 13.18
CA HIS A 113 10.46 -8.19 13.00
C HIS A 113 9.71 -6.86 12.87
N SER A 114 9.82 -6.01 13.89
CA SER A 114 9.30 -4.66 13.76
C SER A 114 9.96 -4.06 12.52
N PHE A 115 9.13 -3.71 11.52
CA PHE A 115 9.62 -2.88 10.43
C PHE A 115 10.24 -1.66 11.09
N ASP A 116 11.55 -1.49 10.98
CA ASP A 116 12.14 -0.20 11.30
C ASP A 116 11.47 0.79 10.36
N GLU A 117 10.94 1.87 10.94
CA GLU A 117 10.28 2.92 10.16
C GLU A 117 11.22 3.47 9.07
N ASP A 118 12.52 3.24 9.23
CA ASP A 118 13.58 3.60 8.29
C ASP A 118 13.63 2.71 7.02
N ASP A 119 13.04 1.51 7.04
CA ASP A 119 13.08 0.57 5.90
C ASP A 119 11.96 0.83 4.86
N LEU A 120 10.91 1.54 5.25
CA LEU A 120 9.77 1.87 4.38
C LEU A 120 9.41 3.34 4.57
N GLU A 121 9.62 4.14 3.54
CA GLU A 121 9.19 5.53 3.51
C GLU A 121 7.80 5.63 2.87
N GLU A 122 6.85 6.20 3.61
CA GLU A 122 5.53 6.54 3.08
C GLU A 122 5.52 8.01 2.65
N ILE A 123 5.13 8.23 1.40
CA ILE A 123 4.98 9.59 0.86
C ILE A 123 3.55 9.79 0.36
N GLU A 124 2.94 10.92 0.72
CA GLU A 124 1.68 11.35 0.16
C GLU A 124 1.95 12.34 -0.98
N VAL A 125 1.40 12.06 -2.16
CA VAL A 125 1.55 12.92 -3.34
C VAL A 125 0.20 13.39 -3.84
N MET A 126 0.11 14.68 -4.18
CA MET A 126 -1.08 15.25 -4.79
C MET A 126 -0.94 15.29 -6.31
N ILE A 127 -1.93 14.73 -7.01
CA ILE A 127 -2.00 14.83 -8.47
C ILE A 127 -2.58 16.19 -8.84
N THR A 128 -1.73 17.06 -9.37
CA THR A 128 -2.12 18.41 -9.79
C THR A 128 -2.81 18.40 -11.17
N PRO A 129 -3.65 19.41 -11.45
CA PRO A 129 -4.21 19.61 -12.80
C PRO A 129 -3.10 19.66 -13.87
N GLY A 130 -3.25 18.90 -14.95
CA GLY A 130 -2.23 18.77 -15.99
C GLY A 130 -1.21 17.64 -15.76
N SER A 131 -1.29 16.90 -14.66
CA SER A 131 -0.45 15.72 -14.43
C SER A 131 -0.64 14.66 -15.52
N ARG A 132 0.45 14.02 -15.93
CA ARG A 132 0.43 12.91 -16.89
C ARG A 132 -0.27 11.65 -16.36
N LEU A 133 -0.52 11.59 -15.05
CA LEU A 133 -1.24 10.49 -14.40
C LEU A 133 -2.76 10.58 -14.60
N ILE A 134 -3.32 11.76 -14.82
CA ILE A 134 -4.78 11.94 -14.95
C ILE A 134 -5.35 11.06 -16.05
N GLY A 135 -6.37 10.29 -15.70
CA GLY A 135 -7.04 9.35 -16.62
C GLY A 135 -6.22 8.11 -16.95
N ARG A 136 -5.06 7.90 -16.31
CA ARG A 136 -4.22 6.72 -16.50
C ARG A 136 -4.46 5.69 -15.42
N LYS A 137 -4.23 4.41 -15.76
CA LYS A 137 -4.32 3.28 -14.84
C LYS A 137 -3.02 3.08 -14.06
N TYR A 138 -3.10 2.25 -13.03
CA TYR A 138 -2.01 1.86 -12.17
C TYR A 138 -0.74 1.41 -12.91
N GLU A 139 -0.88 0.65 -13.99
CA GLU A 139 0.28 0.18 -14.79
C GLU A 139 1.10 1.34 -15.38
N PHE A 140 0.45 2.47 -15.69
CA PHE A 140 1.15 3.65 -16.16
C PHE A 140 1.92 4.34 -15.04
N PHE A 141 1.36 4.34 -13.82
CA PHE A 141 2.05 4.82 -12.62
C PHE A 141 3.32 3.99 -12.36
N LEU A 142 3.22 2.66 -12.38
CA LEU A 142 4.39 1.78 -12.18
C LEU A 142 5.52 2.06 -13.17
N LYS A 143 5.18 2.31 -14.44
CA LYS A 143 6.18 2.66 -15.46
C LYS A 143 6.86 4.00 -15.19
N LEU A 144 6.13 4.98 -14.65
CA LEU A 144 6.71 6.27 -14.28
C LEU A 144 7.55 6.19 -13.01
N ALA A 145 7.14 5.36 -12.08
CA ALA A 145 7.83 5.13 -10.81
C ALA A 145 9.03 4.19 -10.93
N PHE A 146 9.39 3.75 -12.15
CA PHE A 146 10.47 2.79 -12.40
C PHE A 146 10.37 1.52 -11.53
N GLU A 147 9.15 1.12 -11.17
CA GLU A 147 8.86 0.01 -10.25
C GLU A 147 9.46 0.18 -8.84
N GLU A 148 9.89 1.38 -8.48
CA GLU A 148 10.47 1.67 -7.17
C GLU A 148 9.44 2.04 -6.11
N LEU A 149 8.25 2.46 -6.54
CA LEU A 149 7.17 2.90 -5.66
C LEU A 149 6.00 1.91 -5.72
N ASN A 150 5.38 1.68 -4.57
CA ASN A 150 4.14 0.92 -4.46
C ASN A 150 2.99 1.87 -4.11
N LEU A 151 1.89 1.80 -4.85
CA LEU A 151 0.70 2.54 -4.50
C LEU A 151 -0.04 1.85 -3.36
N LEU A 152 -0.19 2.53 -2.24
CA LEU A 152 -0.80 2.01 -1.03
C LEU A 152 -2.27 2.41 -0.91
N GLY A 153 -2.63 3.52 -1.52
CA GLY A 153 -3.99 4.03 -1.53
C GLY A 153 -4.18 5.16 -2.51
N LEU A 154 -5.42 5.45 -2.82
CA LEU A 154 -5.84 6.57 -3.65
C LEU A 154 -6.97 7.33 -2.97
N TRP A 155 -6.84 8.63 -2.87
CA TRP A 155 -7.89 9.51 -2.38
C TRP A 155 -8.45 10.37 -3.51
N ARG A 156 -9.74 10.27 -3.74
CA ARG A 156 -10.41 11.07 -4.77
C ARG A 156 -11.82 11.51 -4.33
N LYS A 157 -12.11 12.79 -4.44
CA LYS A 157 -13.44 13.38 -4.13
C LYS A 157 -13.98 13.00 -2.75
N GLY A 158 -13.11 12.94 -1.72
CA GLY A 158 -13.51 12.57 -0.36
C GLY A 158 -13.66 11.06 -0.10
N SER A 159 -13.40 10.23 -1.09
CA SER A 159 -13.43 8.77 -0.94
C SER A 159 -12.02 8.19 -0.97
N LYS A 160 -11.74 7.26 -0.05
CA LYS A 160 -10.49 6.51 0.03
C LYS A 160 -10.65 5.17 -0.69
N TYR A 161 -9.72 4.87 -1.56
CA TYR A 161 -9.61 3.60 -2.26
C TYR A 161 -8.35 2.90 -1.74
N ARG A 162 -8.50 1.72 -1.14
CA ARG A 162 -7.39 0.92 -0.59
C ARG A 162 -7.29 -0.45 -1.25
N THR A 163 -8.40 -0.94 -1.79
CA THR A 163 -8.47 -2.23 -2.49
C THR A 163 -8.74 -2.00 -3.97
N ARG A 164 -8.37 -2.97 -4.81
CA ARG A 164 -8.56 -2.93 -6.28
C ARG A 164 -7.92 -1.71 -6.94
N LEU A 165 -6.82 -1.22 -6.37
CA LEU A 165 -6.12 -0.03 -6.90
C LEU A 165 -5.66 -0.21 -8.34
N THR A 166 -5.38 -1.43 -8.77
CA THR A 166 -5.02 -1.78 -10.15
C THR A 166 -6.13 -1.49 -11.17
N ARG A 167 -7.38 -1.42 -10.71
CA ARG A 167 -8.55 -1.10 -11.57
C ARG A 167 -8.89 0.38 -11.59
N GLU A 168 -8.36 1.14 -10.63
CA GLU A 168 -8.63 2.56 -10.53
C GLU A 168 -7.84 3.37 -11.57
N THR A 169 -8.40 4.53 -11.91
CA THR A 169 -7.74 5.53 -12.75
C THR A 169 -7.40 6.75 -11.88
N PHE A 170 -6.27 7.38 -12.13
CA PHE A 170 -5.88 8.61 -11.47
C PHE A 170 -6.66 9.82 -11.95
#